data_b1662f8f15f1690f189acd92ca0d1ada
#
_entry.id   b1662f8f15f1690f189acd92ca0d1ada
#
_cell.length_a   1.000
_cell.length_b   1.000
_cell.length_c   1.000
_cell.angle_alpha   90.00
_cell.angle_beta   90.00
_cell.angle_gamma   90.00
#
_symmetry.space_group_name_H-M   'P 1'
#
loop_
_entity.id
_entity.type
_entity.pdbx_description
1 polymer ?
#
loop_
_entity_poly.entity_id
_entity_poly.type
_entity_poly.pdbx_seq_one_letter_code
_entity_poly.pdbx_strand_id
1 'polypeptide(L)'
;MSKNRVLVEEQFTWYETNLPLLERKKRGHFSTPPLLVEKILDACGYTADNDLTQVRVLDPACGSGNFLVESARRLQAFGMRAGLSPKKSALLFKRNLWGIDPDPISCFLAEMHLQAIIHSSASHPIPFTSLHIHQADSLALFWEPTVDLFIANPPYLAAKNNDLSGYHFAQQRGQADSYLLFLNLALQVVRPGGWIGLILPDPLLARANAARERARLLEETTIHHLWHFSDVFEAEVGAVVIIARKAPPKSMHYISYIRGHWRSTVALDVQHQVQQSLFSHQPGAEFRYLLSQERGDSLERLRICLEEAPACDRRLAPLGDFLTISRGEELGKESPDLKKNHSQHNPGTSTTFVQKGSFSSIDPPDDLPTAFPVLRGGIDIHPYSPPTANCLIDLNAIRKPLERYLSPKLFVVKSTDRLQATLDEQGYVALQTLYLLHLRNHQSKIDQLYFFLALLNSRLLREYVYALHTAYKMVQPQIEQRVLANLPVPLVKLEDQQKIIEQSKALVRACSTLGPVVKWSEHITRMYEEQERAICALYDSALPGFLLTKES
;
A
#
# COMPACT_ATOMS: atom_id res chain seq x y z
N MET A 1 -24.13 25.97 10.36
CA MET A 1 -22.68 26.21 10.60
C MET A 1 -22.37 27.65 10.24
N SER A 2 -21.79 28.44 11.16
CA SER A 2 -21.58 29.86 10.91
C SER A 2 -20.44 30.10 9.91
N LYS A 3 -20.60 31.14 9.07
CA LYS A 3 -19.57 31.60 8.11
C LYS A 3 -18.18 31.79 8.75
N ASN A 4 -18.13 32.12 10.03
CA ASN A 4 -16.87 32.28 10.77
C ASN A 4 -16.10 30.97 10.98
N ARG A 5 -16.77 29.80 11.03
CA ARG A 5 -16.09 28.50 11.17
C ARG A 5 -15.32 28.13 9.89
N VAL A 6 -15.90 28.41 8.74
CA VAL A 6 -15.27 28.15 7.42
C VAL A 6 -14.05 29.05 7.20
N LEU A 7 -14.15 30.35 7.51
CA LEU A 7 -13.04 31.29 7.37
C LEU A 7 -11.85 30.97 8.28
N VAL A 8 -12.10 30.45 9.47
CA VAL A 8 -11.03 30.04 10.40
C VAL A 8 -10.38 28.74 9.90
N GLU A 9 -11.17 27.79 9.40
CA GLU A 9 -10.65 26.51 8.86
C GLU A 9 -9.78 26.74 7.60
N GLU A 10 -10.12 27.68 6.74
CA GLU A 10 -9.29 28.05 5.58
C GLU A 10 -7.94 28.68 6.00
N GLN A 11 -7.89 29.41 7.10
CA GLN A 11 -6.65 30.02 7.59
C GLN A 11 -5.67 29.00 8.19
N PHE A 12 -6.16 27.93 8.84
CA PHE A 12 -5.32 26.93 9.48
C PHE A 12 -4.46 26.12 8.49
N THR A 13 -4.97 25.88 7.31
CA THR A 13 -4.27 25.10 6.28
C THR A 13 -3.48 25.98 5.31
N TRP A 14 -3.65 27.30 5.38
CA TRP A 14 -3.13 28.23 4.40
C TRP A 14 -1.60 28.16 4.23
N TYR A 15 -0.85 28.10 5.30
CA TYR A 15 0.61 28.02 5.24
C TYR A 15 1.07 26.74 4.56
N GLU A 16 0.57 25.61 5.00
CA GLU A 16 0.95 24.29 4.51
C GLU A 16 0.49 24.07 3.06
N THR A 17 -0.71 24.54 2.70
CA THR A 17 -1.24 24.39 1.32
C THR A 17 -0.56 25.31 0.31
N ASN A 18 -0.02 26.45 0.74
CA ASN A 18 0.70 27.39 -0.15
C ASN A 18 2.19 27.07 -0.29
N LEU A 19 2.74 26.16 0.49
CA LEU A 19 4.08 25.65 0.22
C LEU A 19 4.09 24.85 -1.09
N PRO A 20 5.15 24.98 -1.94
CA PRO A 20 5.29 24.17 -3.14
C PRO A 20 5.21 22.68 -2.81
N LEU A 21 4.56 21.89 -3.66
CA LEU A 21 4.35 20.44 -3.43
C LEU A 21 5.67 19.69 -3.16
N LEU A 22 6.77 20.09 -3.81
CA LEU A 22 8.11 19.54 -3.61
C LEU A 22 8.62 19.82 -2.19
N GLU A 23 8.40 21.03 -1.67
CA GLU A 23 8.78 21.39 -0.31
C GLU A 23 7.95 20.63 0.72
N ARG A 24 6.61 20.52 0.50
CA ARG A 24 5.73 19.72 1.35
C ARG A 24 6.15 18.25 1.41
N LYS A 25 6.46 17.65 0.24
CA LYS A 25 6.97 16.26 0.16
C LYS A 25 8.31 16.10 0.86
N LYS A 26 9.21 17.09 0.73
CA LYS A 26 10.55 17.07 1.32
C LYS A 26 10.52 17.15 2.86
N ARG A 27 9.55 17.91 3.41
CA ARG A 27 9.35 18.06 4.85
C ARG A 27 8.36 17.06 5.43
N GLY A 28 7.62 16.32 4.59
CA GLY A 28 6.52 15.46 5.01
C GLY A 28 5.31 16.24 5.56
N HIS A 29 5.16 17.50 5.20
CA HIS A 29 4.09 18.40 5.67
C HIS A 29 2.80 18.17 4.89
N PHE A 30 1.88 17.40 5.46
CA PHE A 30 0.53 17.19 4.95
C PHE A 30 -0.49 17.47 6.05
N SER A 31 -1.26 18.53 5.88
CA SER A 31 -2.31 18.91 6.83
C SER A 31 -3.36 17.81 6.96
N THR A 32 -3.69 17.46 8.18
CA THR A 32 -4.73 16.45 8.45
C THR A 32 -6.12 17.07 8.30
N PRO A 33 -7.03 16.47 7.50
CA PRO A 33 -8.38 16.98 7.35
C PRO A 33 -9.12 17.12 8.69
N PRO A 34 -9.81 18.25 8.97
CA PRO A 34 -10.46 18.50 10.26
C PRO A 34 -11.43 17.39 10.69
N LEU A 35 -12.23 16.87 9.75
CA LEU A 35 -13.15 15.77 10.05
C LEU A 35 -12.42 14.48 10.49
N LEU A 36 -11.21 14.23 9.96
CA LEU A 36 -10.42 13.07 10.38
C LEU A 36 -9.85 13.29 11.79
N VAL A 37 -9.42 14.51 12.10
CA VAL A 37 -8.99 14.90 13.46
C VAL A 37 -10.11 14.67 14.46
N GLU A 38 -11.32 15.17 14.17
CA GLU A 38 -12.51 14.98 15.02
C GLU A 38 -12.77 13.50 15.29
N LYS A 39 -12.79 12.66 14.23
CA LYS A 39 -13.04 11.21 14.35
C LYS A 39 -11.96 10.49 15.17
N ILE A 40 -10.69 10.85 15.01
CA ILE A 40 -9.58 10.26 15.78
C ILE A 40 -9.74 10.58 17.27
N LEU A 41 -10.01 11.84 17.60
CA LEU A 41 -10.21 12.26 18.99
C LEU A 41 -11.44 11.60 19.62
N ASP A 42 -12.55 11.45 18.84
CA ASP A 42 -13.74 10.71 19.30
C ASP A 42 -13.40 9.25 19.61
N ALA A 43 -12.69 8.60 18.72
CA ALA A 43 -12.29 7.20 18.87
C ALA A 43 -11.30 6.97 20.03
N CYS A 44 -10.48 7.98 20.37
CA CYS A 44 -9.64 8.00 21.56
C CYS A 44 -10.42 8.38 22.86
N GLY A 45 -11.71 8.66 22.78
CA GLY A 45 -12.53 9.07 23.92
C GLY A 45 -12.21 10.47 24.45
N TYR A 46 -11.47 11.29 23.70
CA TYR A 46 -11.19 12.68 24.07
C TYR A 46 -12.34 13.58 23.65
N THR A 47 -13.46 13.48 24.36
CA THR A 47 -14.71 14.21 24.07
C THR A 47 -15.07 15.15 25.24
N ALA A 48 -15.83 16.23 24.94
CA ALA A 48 -16.23 17.18 25.95
C ALA A 48 -17.16 16.57 27.02
N ASP A 49 -17.69 15.38 26.81
CA ASP A 49 -18.55 14.66 27.76
C ASP A 49 -17.74 13.94 28.85
N ASN A 50 -16.47 13.69 28.60
CA ASN A 50 -15.55 13.04 29.53
C ASN A 50 -14.80 14.09 30.38
N ASP A 51 -14.28 13.67 31.54
CA ASP A 51 -13.41 14.53 32.35
C ASP A 51 -12.03 14.66 31.67
N LEU A 52 -11.77 15.83 31.15
CA LEU A 52 -10.51 16.16 30.46
C LEU A 52 -9.51 16.87 31.39
N THR A 53 -9.81 17.06 32.68
CA THR A 53 -8.96 17.86 33.58
C THR A 53 -7.56 17.31 33.73
N GLN A 54 -7.38 15.99 33.68
CA GLN A 54 -6.09 15.31 33.89
C GLN A 54 -5.51 14.68 32.61
N VAL A 55 -6.14 14.87 31.45
CA VAL A 55 -5.71 14.25 30.19
C VAL A 55 -4.64 15.11 29.52
N ARG A 56 -3.40 14.66 29.54
CA ARG A 56 -2.29 15.31 28.84
C ARG A 56 -2.20 14.80 27.41
N VAL A 57 -2.31 15.73 26.46
CA VAL A 57 -2.26 15.49 25.03
C VAL A 57 -0.90 15.94 24.51
N LEU A 58 -0.23 15.07 23.73
CA LEU A 58 1.00 15.40 23.02
C LEU A 58 0.79 15.17 21.53
N ASP A 59 1.09 16.20 20.74
CA ASP A 59 1.35 16.11 19.32
C ASP A 59 2.83 16.42 19.05
N PRO A 60 3.68 15.41 18.79
CA PRO A 60 5.12 15.59 18.61
C PRO A 60 5.53 16.03 17.20
N ALA A 61 4.58 16.24 16.30
CA ALA A 61 4.77 16.75 14.93
C ALA A 61 3.58 17.64 14.58
N CYS A 62 3.37 18.68 15.43
CA CYS A 62 2.10 19.37 15.50
C CYS A 62 1.77 20.25 14.28
N GLY A 63 2.77 20.59 13.45
CA GLY A 63 2.55 21.50 12.34
C GLY A 63 1.90 22.82 12.82
N SER A 64 0.92 23.31 12.09
CA SER A 64 0.13 24.50 12.46
C SER A 64 -0.92 24.22 13.57
N GLY A 65 -0.95 22.99 14.14
CA GLY A 65 -1.68 22.66 15.36
C GLY A 65 -3.07 22.04 15.18
N ASN A 66 -3.39 21.41 14.06
CA ASN A 66 -4.73 20.88 13.77
C ASN A 66 -5.30 19.99 14.89
N PHE A 67 -4.53 19.02 15.38
CA PHE A 67 -4.94 18.16 16.49
C PHE A 67 -5.09 18.94 17.80
N LEU A 68 -4.13 19.83 18.09
CA LEU A 68 -4.15 20.60 19.33
C LEU A 68 -5.29 21.61 19.37
N VAL A 69 -5.62 22.22 18.24
CA VAL A 69 -6.73 23.16 18.08
C VAL A 69 -8.08 22.48 18.37
N GLU A 70 -8.31 21.31 17.79
CA GLU A 70 -9.54 20.56 18.07
C GLU A 70 -9.56 20.04 19.52
N SER A 71 -8.41 19.60 20.03
CA SER A 71 -8.28 19.23 21.45
C SER A 71 -8.60 20.41 22.39
N ALA A 72 -8.15 21.61 22.06
CA ALA A 72 -8.45 22.83 22.81
C ALA A 72 -9.93 23.17 22.74
N ARG A 73 -10.59 23.06 21.59
CA ARG A 73 -12.03 23.28 21.45
C ARG A 73 -12.83 22.33 22.35
N ARG A 74 -12.47 21.06 22.42
CA ARG A 74 -13.09 20.05 23.28
C ARG A 74 -12.85 20.35 24.76
N LEU A 75 -11.63 20.72 25.13
CA LEU A 75 -11.27 21.10 26.48
C LEU A 75 -12.03 22.37 26.93
N GLN A 76 -12.22 23.34 26.02
CA GLN A 76 -13.02 24.54 26.24
C GLN A 76 -14.51 24.19 26.47
N ALA A 77 -15.08 23.36 25.58
CA ALA A 77 -16.46 22.91 25.71
C ALA A 77 -16.69 22.14 27.02
N PHE A 78 -15.77 21.26 27.39
CA PHE A 78 -15.77 20.59 28.71
C PHE A 78 -15.73 21.62 29.84
N GLY A 79 -14.81 22.59 29.79
CA GLY A 79 -14.70 23.64 30.83
C GLY A 79 -15.96 24.48 31.00
N MET A 80 -16.63 24.85 29.91
CA MET A 80 -17.93 25.56 29.95
C MET A 80 -19.01 24.71 30.63
N ARG A 81 -19.10 23.42 30.28
CA ARG A 81 -20.08 22.49 30.90
C ARG A 81 -19.80 22.23 32.37
N ALA A 82 -18.52 22.15 32.74
CA ALA A 82 -18.09 22.00 34.13
C ALA A 82 -18.13 23.29 34.95
N GLY A 83 -18.61 24.41 34.37
CA GLY A 83 -18.70 25.71 35.04
C GLY A 83 -17.33 26.32 35.37
N LEU A 84 -16.28 25.99 34.64
CA LEU A 84 -14.95 26.55 34.89
C LEU A 84 -14.88 27.99 34.40
N SER A 85 -14.21 28.84 35.19
CA SER A 85 -13.93 30.19 34.73
C SER A 85 -12.97 30.21 33.56
N PRO A 86 -13.00 31.21 32.67
CA PRO A 86 -12.07 31.31 31.53
C PRO A 86 -10.60 31.21 31.93
N LYS A 87 -10.23 31.80 33.07
CA LYS A 87 -8.87 31.72 33.62
C LYS A 87 -8.46 30.28 33.99
N LYS A 88 -9.39 29.51 34.59
CA LYS A 88 -9.15 28.11 34.93
C LYS A 88 -9.03 27.26 33.66
N SER A 89 -9.86 27.49 32.64
CA SER A 89 -9.78 26.82 31.34
C SER A 89 -8.45 27.11 30.65
N ALA A 90 -7.95 28.36 30.64
CA ALA A 90 -6.65 28.71 30.08
C ALA A 90 -5.49 27.98 30.78
N LEU A 91 -5.58 27.79 32.10
CA LEU A 91 -4.57 26.99 32.83
C LEU A 91 -4.62 25.50 32.46
N LEU A 92 -5.81 24.98 32.15
CA LEU A 92 -5.94 23.59 31.66
C LEU A 92 -5.30 23.43 30.31
N PHE A 93 -5.46 24.36 29.36
CA PHE A 93 -4.79 24.33 28.08
C PHE A 93 -3.27 24.26 28.25
N LYS A 94 -2.73 25.19 29.05
CA LYS A 94 -1.30 25.22 29.36
C LYS A 94 -0.80 23.87 29.93
N ARG A 95 -1.55 23.28 30.86
CA ARG A 95 -1.13 22.05 31.55
C ARG A 95 -1.27 20.81 30.66
N ASN A 96 -2.32 20.75 29.83
CA ASN A 96 -2.75 19.52 29.20
C ASN A 96 -2.38 19.41 27.71
N LEU A 97 -2.05 20.53 27.02
CA LEU A 97 -1.76 20.52 25.58
C LEU A 97 -0.29 20.79 25.32
N TRP A 98 0.34 19.86 24.64
CA TRP A 98 1.77 19.91 24.31
C TRP A 98 1.96 19.67 22.80
N GLY A 99 2.66 20.59 22.14
CA GLY A 99 3.00 20.50 20.72
C GLY A 99 4.49 20.69 20.50
N ILE A 100 5.03 19.93 19.56
CA ILE A 100 6.44 20.05 19.15
C ILE A 100 6.50 19.99 17.63
N ASP A 101 7.27 20.87 17.05
CA ASP A 101 7.58 20.85 15.61
C ASP A 101 8.94 21.50 15.36
N PRO A 102 9.78 21.04 14.44
CA PRO A 102 11.05 21.69 14.11
C PRO A 102 10.88 23.02 13.35
N ASP A 103 9.73 23.25 12.68
CA ASP A 103 9.46 24.46 11.92
C ASP A 103 8.96 25.61 12.83
N PRO A 104 9.73 26.71 12.98
CA PRO A 104 9.33 27.82 13.84
C PRO A 104 8.04 28.50 13.39
N ILE A 105 7.74 28.53 12.07
CA ILE A 105 6.51 29.13 11.55
C ILE A 105 5.31 28.30 11.95
N SER A 106 5.41 26.98 11.81
CA SER A 106 4.38 26.03 12.27
C SER A 106 4.09 26.19 13.76
N CYS A 107 5.12 26.24 14.60
CA CYS A 107 4.97 26.46 16.04
C CYS A 107 4.28 27.80 16.36
N PHE A 108 4.69 28.89 15.70
CA PHE A 108 4.06 30.20 15.87
C PHE A 108 2.58 30.16 15.49
N LEU A 109 2.22 29.56 14.36
CA LEU A 109 0.83 29.41 13.92
C LEU A 109 0.02 28.56 14.91
N ALA A 110 0.56 27.43 15.37
CA ALA A 110 -0.10 26.58 16.36
C ALA A 110 -0.41 27.36 17.65
N GLU A 111 0.56 28.13 18.15
CA GLU A 111 0.36 28.95 19.35
C GLU A 111 -0.69 30.03 19.13
N MET A 112 -0.65 30.75 18.00
CA MET A 112 -1.65 31.78 17.66
C MET A 112 -3.07 31.21 17.57
N HIS A 113 -3.22 30.03 16.95
CA HIS A 113 -4.51 29.38 16.85
C HIS A 113 -5.07 28.96 18.21
N LEU A 114 -4.22 28.41 19.09
CA LEU A 114 -4.62 28.06 20.45
C LEU A 114 -4.99 29.29 21.28
N GLN A 115 -4.22 30.39 21.17
CA GLN A 115 -4.52 31.65 21.83
C GLN A 115 -5.89 32.19 21.36
N ALA A 116 -6.21 32.12 20.08
CA ALA A 116 -7.50 32.53 19.54
C ALA A 116 -8.67 31.77 20.19
N ILE A 117 -8.52 30.47 20.48
CA ILE A 117 -9.53 29.66 21.17
C ILE A 117 -9.66 30.11 22.63
N ILE A 118 -8.55 30.34 23.34
CA ILE A 118 -8.55 30.81 24.74
C ILE A 118 -9.29 32.14 24.84
N HIS A 119 -9.05 33.06 23.93
CA HIS A 119 -9.64 34.40 23.94
C HIS A 119 -11.11 34.43 23.49
N SER A 120 -11.54 33.48 22.64
CA SER A 120 -12.90 33.44 22.09
C SER A 120 -13.99 33.26 23.15
N SER A 121 -13.67 32.73 24.33
CA SER A 121 -14.61 32.48 25.45
C SER A 121 -14.60 33.55 26.51
N ALA A 122 -13.72 34.53 26.42
CA ALA A 122 -13.53 35.51 27.49
C ALA A 122 -14.30 36.80 27.20
N SER A 123 -15.17 37.24 28.14
CA SER A 123 -15.82 38.54 28.09
C SER A 123 -14.84 39.70 28.33
N HIS A 124 -13.66 39.40 28.87
CA HIS A 124 -12.59 40.36 29.12
C HIS A 124 -11.26 39.80 28.66
N PRO A 125 -10.29 40.67 28.29
CA PRO A 125 -8.96 40.22 27.87
C PRO A 125 -8.30 39.32 28.94
N ILE A 126 -7.95 38.08 28.56
CA ILE A 126 -7.13 37.21 29.38
C ILE A 126 -5.65 37.55 29.03
N PRO A 127 -4.74 37.67 30.02
CA PRO A 127 -3.34 37.83 29.73
C PRO A 127 -2.84 36.70 28.82
N PHE A 128 -1.93 37.02 27.91
CA PHE A 128 -1.31 36.03 27.04
C PHE A 128 -0.76 34.87 27.89
N THR A 129 -1.19 33.65 27.58
CA THR A 129 -0.78 32.46 28.32
C THR A 129 0.25 31.71 27.50
N SER A 130 1.48 31.65 27.97
CA SER A 130 2.50 30.80 27.33
C SER A 130 2.04 29.34 27.33
N LEU A 131 1.91 28.77 26.15
CA LEU A 131 1.52 27.37 25.94
C LEU A 131 2.77 26.48 25.77
N HIS A 132 2.61 25.18 25.85
CA HIS A 132 3.69 24.24 25.63
C HIS A 132 3.81 23.87 24.14
N ILE A 133 4.09 24.88 23.31
CA ILE A 133 4.44 24.70 21.91
C ILE A 133 5.93 24.96 21.78
N HIS A 134 6.69 23.93 21.41
CA HIS A 134 8.14 23.97 21.42
C HIS A 134 8.72 23.74 20.01
N GLN A 135 9.58 24.66 19.57
CA GLN A 135 10.38 24.44 18.38
C GLN A 135 11.52 23.46 18.73
N ALA A 136 11.35 22.20 18.36
CA ALA A 136 12.33 21.16 18.60
C ALA A 136 12.09 19.95 17.67
N ASP A 137 13.11 19.11 17.54
CA ASP A 137 12.94 17.77 16.97
C ASP A 137 12.57 16.79 18.10
N SER A 138 11.33 16.34 18.07
CA SER A 138 10.76 15.46 19.11
C SER A 138 11.46 14.10 19.20
N LEU A 139 12.05 13.60 18.11
CA LEU A 139 12.80 12.35 18.08
C LEU A 139 14.18 12.45 18.74
N ALA A 140 14.72 13.67 18.87
CA ALA A 140 15.98 13.96 19.52
C ALA A 140 15.86 14.19 21.04
N LEU A 141 14.61 14.32 21.56
CA LEU A 141 14.36 14.55 22.97
C LEU A 141 14.33 13.23 23.78
N PHE A 142 14.69 13.35 25.07
CA PHE A 142 14.51 12.26 26.03
C PHE A 142 13.11 12.36 26.65
N TRP A 143 12.39 11.26 26.64
CA TRP A 143 11.00 11.18 27.10
C TRP A 143 10.83 10.14 28.20
N GLU A 144 10.06 10.51 29.21
CA GLU A 144 9.52 9.57 30.17
C GLU A 144 8.03 9.31 29.90
N PRO A 145 7.43 8.20 30.37
CA PRO A 145 6.00 7.91 30.23
C PRO A 145 5.14 8.92 30.98
N THR A 146 4.70 9.98 30.31
CA THR A 146 4.02 11.12 30.94
C THR A 146 2.72 11.54 30.27
N VAL A 147 2.36 10.93 29.12
CA VAL A 147 1.27 11.39 28.27
C VAL A 147 0.07 10.45 28.37
N ASP A 148 -1.13 11.01 28.38
CA ASP A 148 -2.39 10.26 28.41
C ASP A 148 -2.93 9.99 27.01
N LEU A 149 -2.70 10.93 26.09
CA LEU A 149 -3.09 10.85 24.70
C LEU A 149 -1.96 11.34 23.80
N PHE A 150 -1.44 10.45 22.99
CA PHE A 150 -0.49 10.73 21.92
C PHE A 150 -1.24 10.76 20.59
N ILE A 151 -1.20 11.86 19.89
CA ILE A 151 -1.84 12.03 18.59
C ILE A 151 -0.86 12.66 17.62
N ALA A 152 -0.74 12.09 16.41
CA ALA A 152 0.13 12.67 15.39
C ALA A 152 -0.21 12.21 13.98
N ASN A 153 0.10 13.06 13.03
CA ASN A 153 0.36 12.73 11.64
C ASN A 153 1.84 13.04 11.33
N PRO A 154 2.78 12.14 11.71
CA PRO A 154 4.21 12.43 11.60
C PRO A 154 4.68 12.46 10.14
N PRO A 155 5.82 13.11 9.83
CA PRO A 155 6.38 13.13 8.49
C PRO A 155 6.78 11.74 8.01
N TYR A 156 6.52 11.41 6.71
CA TYR A 156 6.86 10.11 6.10
C TYR A 156 8.19 10.19 5.33
N LEU A 157 9.29 10.42 6.07
CA LEU A 157 10.64 10.51 5.49
C LEU A 157 11.24 9.11 5.34
N ALA A 158 11.55 8.74 4.10
CA ALA A 158 12.19 7.46 3.81
C ALA A 158 13.68 7.49 4.17
N ALA A 159 14.16 6.49 4.91
CA ALA A 159 15.56 6.35 5.33
C ALA A 159 16.55 6.34 4.16
N LYS A 160 16.15 5.87 2.98
CA LYS A 160 17.00 5.90 1.78
C LYS A 160 17.37 7.30 1.29
N ASN A 161 16.56 8.30 1.64
CA ASN A 161 16.72 9.69 1.20
C ASN A 161 17.13 10.65 2.34
N ASN A 162 17.11 10.15 3.59
CA ASN A 162 17.34 10.95 4.79
C ASN A 162 18.23 10.17 5.76
N ASP A 163 19.23 10.81 6.33
CA ASP A 163 20.03 10.21 7.39
C ASP A 163 19.27 10.33 8.73
N LEU A 164 18.67 9.23 9.13
CA LEU A 164 17.95 9.11 10.40
C LEU A 164 18.73 8.29 11.44
N SER A 165 19.99 7.92 11.17
CA SER A 165 20.80 7.05 12.02
C SER A 165 21.16 7.67 13.38
N GLY A 166 21.14 9.00 13.49
CA GLY A 166 21.44 9.73 14.73
C GLY A 166 20.38 9.59 15.82
N TYR A 167 19.15 9.17 15.49
CA TYR A 167 18.10 9.03 16.48
C TYR A 167 18.26 7.76 17.32
N HIS A 168 17.97 7.86 18.61
CA HIS A 168 18.09 6.74 19.56
C HIS A 168 17.37 5.48 19.09
N PHE A 169 16.13 5.61 18.58
CA PHE A 169 15.36 4.47 18.08
C PHE A 169 15.95 3.87 16.80
N ALA A 170 16.63 4.65 15.96
CA ALA A 170 17.26 4.16 14.75
C ALA A 170 18.55 3.38 15.05
N GLN A 171 19.34 3.79 16.04
CA GLN A 171 20.58 3.12 16.43
C GLN A 171 20.38 1.65 16.82
N GLN A 172 19.20 1.30 17.34
CA GLN A 172 18.88 -0.06 17.79
C GLN A 172 18.49 -1.01 16.65
N ARG A 173 18.28 -0.54 15.41
CA ARG A 173 17.71 -1.37 14.36
C ARG A 173 18.25 -1.16 12.93
N GLY A 174 19.10 -0.18 12.67
CA GLY A 174 19.55 0.21 11.33
C GLY A 174 18.58 1.16 10.63
N GLN A 175 18.49 1.10 9.29
CA GLN A 175 17.64 2.03 8.50
C GLN A 175 16.15 1.89 8.84
N ALA A 176 15.56 2.94 9.39
CA ALA A 176 14.14 3.04 9.69
C ALA A 176 13.55 4.32 9.07
N ASP A 177 12.40 4.19 8.41
CA ASP A 177 11.64 5.35 7.97
C ASP A 177 11.13 6.14 9.19
N SER A 178 11.01 7.47 9.09
CA SER A 178 10.67 8.33 10.24
C SER A 178 9.40 7.94 10.98
N TYR A 179 8.36 7.51 10.27
CA TYR A 179 7.09 7.11 10.87
C TYR A 179 7.23 5.95 11.86
N LEU A 180 8.22 5.07 11.68
CA LEU A 180 8.51 3.98 12.63
C LEU A 180 9.16 4.51 13.91
N LEU A 181 9.95 5.57 13.81
CA LEU A 181 10.54 6.24 14.98
C LEU A 181 9.45 6.92 15.81
N PHE A 182 8.47 7.58 15.17
CA PHE A 182 7.31 8.16 15.85
C PHE A 182 6.40 7.10 16.49
N LEU A 183 6.22 5.94 15.86
CA LEU A 183 5.50 4.83 16.48
C LEU A 183 6.24 4.32 17.74
N ASN A 184 7.57 4.18 17.68
CA ASN A 184 8.37 3.83 18.86
C ASN A 184 8.26 4.90 19.95
N LEU A 185 8.28 6.19 19.59
CA LEU A 185 8.09 7.30 20.53
C LEU A 185 6.72 7.19 21.22
N ALA A 186 5.64 6.97 20.47
CA ALA A 186 4.29 6.79 21.04
C ALA A 186 4.25 5.64 22.06
N LEU A 187 4.84 4.49 21.70
CA LEU A 187 4.92 3.33 22.61
C LEU A 187 5.76 3.61 23.86
N GLN A 188 6.70 4.53 23.82
CA GLN A 188 7.52 4.90 24.98
C GLN A 188 6.83 5.90 25.89
N VAL A 189 6.26 7.00 25.32
CA VAL A 189 5.84 8.16 26.12
C VAL A 189 4.42 8.06 26.66
N VAL A 190 3.57 7.19 26.05
CA VAL A 190 2.22 6.99 26.53
C VAL A 190 2.23 6.12 27.78
N ARG A 191 1.64 6.61 28.86
CA ARG A 191 1.51 5.85 30.11
C ARG A 191 0.60 4.63 29.97
N PRO A 192 0.75 3.59 30.80
CA PRO A 192 -0.19 2.47 30.82
C PRO A 192 -1.64 2.95 30.92
N GLY A 193 -2.52 2.43 30.05
CA GLY A 193 -3.92 2.83 29.96
C GLY A 193 -4.21 4.11 29.17
N GLY A 194 -3.18 4.82 28.69
CA GLY A 194 -3.32 5.97 27.80
C GLY A 194 -3.66 5.57 26.35
N TRP A 195 -3.94 6.56 25.50
CA TRP A 195 -4.37 6.37 24.13
C TRP A 195 -3.34 6.81 23.12
N ILE A 196 -3.33 6.13 21.99
CA ILE A 196 -2.49 6.42 20.81
C ILE A 196 -3.42 6.58 19.63
N GLY A 197 -3.39 7.77 18.99
CA GLY A 197 -4.05 8.06 17.72
C GLY A 197 -3.02 8.48 16.68
N LEU A 198 -2.63 7.58 15.78
CA LEU A 198 -1.58 7.82 14.79
C LEU A 198 -2.08 7.67 13.37
N ILE A 199 -1.67 8.58 12.50
CA ILE A 199 -1.83 8.45 11.05
C ILE A 199 -0.47 8.07 10.47
N LEU A 200 -0.38 6.88 9.89
CA LEU A 200 0.87 6.30 9.37
C LEU A 200 0.68 5.84 7.92
N PRO A 201 1.75 5.70 7.13
CA PRO A 201 1.63 5.21 5.77
C PRO A 201 1.35 3.71 5.73
N ASP A 202 0.62 3.26 4.71
CA ASP A 202 0.21 1.87 4.54
C ASP A 202 1.35 0.82 4.46
N PRO A 203 2.63 1.15 4.09
CA PRO A 203 3.72 0.20 4.23
C PRO A 203 3.92 -0.36 5.65
N LEU A 204 3.42 0.32 6.69
CA LEU A 204 3.40 -0.22 8.05
C LEU A 204 2.74 -1.60 8.11
N LEU A 205 1.68 -1.84 7.32
CA LEU A 205 0.86 -3.05 7.43
C LEU A 205 1.61 -4.34 7.10
N ALA A 206 2.56 -4.32 6.15
CA ALA A 206 3.23 -5.55 5.70
C ALA A 206 4.72 -5.41 5.36
N ARG A 207 5.31 -4.20 5.36
CA ARG A 207 6.71 -4.05 4.98
C ARG A 207 7.64 -4.72 5.99
N ALA A 208 8.65 -5.47 5.51
CA ALA A 208 9.58 -6.22 6.36
C ALA A 208 10.33 -5.36 7.38
N ASN A 209 10.71 -4.11 6.99
CA ASN A 209 11.41 -3.19 7.88
C ASN A 209 10.57 -2.69 9.06
N ALA A 210 9.25 -2.88 9.05
CA ALA A 210 8.33 -2.49 10.13
C ALA A 210 7.95 -3.66 11.07
N ALA A 211 8.51 -4.85 10.86
CA ALA A 211 8.15 -6.07 11.61
C ALA A 211 8.28 -5.91 13.12
N ARG A 212 9.37 -5.30 13.59
CA ARG A 212 9.63 -5.08 15.01
C ARG A 212 8.58 -4.16 15.65
N GLU A 213 8.26 -3.06 14.99
CA GLU A 213 7.29 -2.10 15.49
C GLU A 213 5.88 -2.65 15.48
N ARG A 214 5.53 -3.43 14.46
CA ARG A 214 4.25 -4.15 14.45
C ARG A 214 4.14 -5.14 15.60
N ALA A 215 5.17 -5.95 15.85
CA ALA A 215 5.20 -6.89 16.97
C ALA A 215 5.01 -6.15 18.31
N ARG A 216 5.77 -5.07 18.54
CA ARG A 216 5.61 -4.24 19.74
C ARG A 216 4.22 -3.63 19.87
N LEU A 217 3.68 -3.09 18.77
CA LEU A 217 2.33 -2.51 18.76
C LEU A 217 1.28 -3.55 19.15
N LEU A 218 1.37 -4.77 18.59
CA LEU A 218 0.44 -5.87 18.89
C LEU A 218 0.56 -6.41 20.31
N GLU A 219 1.77 -6.42 20.87
CA GLU A 219 2.05 -6.92 22.21
C GLU A 219 1.72 -5.88 23.31
N GLU A 220 2.13 -4.62 23.08
CA GLU A 220 2.06 -3.57 24.10
C GLU A 220 0.72 -2.82 24.10
N THR A 221 -0.12 -3.00 23.06
CA THR A 221 -1.35 -2.22 22.90
C THR A 221 -2.56 -3.05 22.53
N THR A 222 -3.72 -2.60 22.98
CA THR A 222 -5.04 -3.06 22.51
C THR A 222 -5.48 -2.13 21.39
N ILE A 223 -5.46 -2.60 20.12
CA ILE A 223 -5.85 -1.81 18.95
C ILE A 223 -7.37 -1.85 18.83
N HIS A 224 -8.04 -0.73 19.02
CA HIS A 224 -9.51 -0.63 18.90
C HIS A 224 -9.95 -0.44 17.46
N HIS A 225 -9.25 0.46 16.72
CA HIS A 225 -9.59 0.76 15.34
C HIS A 225 -8.34 0.76 14.47
N LEU A 226 -8.51 0.26 13.26
CA LEU A 226 -7.55 0.35 12.17
C LEU A 226 -8.32 0.83 10.93
N TRP A 227 -8.12 2.11 10.55
CA TRP A 227 -8.74 2.68 9.36
C TRP A 227 -7.72 2.82 8.26
N HIS A 228 -8.04 2.33 7.08
CA HIS A 228 -7.15 2.32 5.93
C HIS A 228 -7.78 3.08 4.77
N PHE A 229 -7.30 4.27 4.51
CA PHE A 229 -7.86 5.17 3.53
C PHE A 229 -6.88 5.55 2.42
N SER A 230 -7.37 5.62 1.17
CA SER A 230 -6.73 6.37 0.11
C SER A 230 -7.25 7.81 0.10
N ASP A 231 -6.57 8.68 -0.66
CA ASP A 231 -6.98 10.05 -0.97
C ASP A 231 -7.17 10.97 0.26
N VAL A 232 -6.56 10.64 1.39
CA VAL A 232 -6.53 11.50 2.59
C VAL A 232 -5.67 12.73 2.32
N PHE A 233 -4.52 12.50 1.69
CA PHE A 233 -3.55 13.54 1.37
C PHE A 233 -3.38 13.68 -0.15
N GLU A 234 -2.85 14.81 -0.60
CA GLU A 234 -2.43 15.00 -2.01
C GLU A 234 -1.23 14.12 -2.39
N ALA A 235 -0.58 13.50 -1.41
CA ALA A 235 0.48 12.53 -1.67
C ALA A 235 -0.12 11.19 -2.14
N GLU A 236 0.54 10.56 -3.10
CA GLU A 236 0.18 9.23 -3.62
C GLU A 236 0.59 8.12 -2.60
N VAL A 237 0.09 8.21 -1.37
CA VAL A 237 0.35 7.25 -0.28
C VAL A 237 -0.95 6.98 0.46
N GLY A 238 -1.26 5.70 0.69
CA GLY A 238 -2.38 5.30 1.54
C GLY A 238 -2.09 5.63 3.01
N ALA A 239 -3.12 6.06 3.74
CA ALA A 239 -3.05 6.40 5.15
C ALA A 239 -3.70 5.31 6.01
N VAL A 240 -2.99 4.89 7.05
CA VAL A 240 -3.49 3.97 8.08
C VAL A 240 -3.62 4.73 9.38
N VAL A 241 -4.84 4.84 9.90
CA VAL A 241 -5.11 5.40 11.22
C VAL A 241 -5.17 4.28 12.23
N ILE A 242 -4.33 4.35 13.26
CA ILE A 242 -4.31 3.40 14.37
C ILE A 242 -4.84 4.10 15.60
N ILE A 243 -5.90 3.55 16.19
CA ILE A 243 -6.43 3.95 17.49
C ILE A 243 -6.21 2.80 18.46
N ALA A 244 -5.31 2.99 19.40
CA ALA A 244 -4.90 1.95 20.31
C ALA A 244 -4.80 2.44 21.76
N ARG A 245 -5.07 1.56 22.71
CA ARG A 245 -4.86 1.81 24.13
C ARG A 245 -3.55 1.16 24.56
N LYS A 246 -2.72 1.86 25.32
CA LYS A 246 -1.46 1.33 25.86
C LYS A 246 -1.77 0.35 27.01
N ALA A 247 -2.17 -0.85 26.62
CA ALA A 247 -2.41 -1.98 27.50
C ALA A 247 -2.34 -3.25 26.65
N PRO A 248 -1.76 -4.34 27.14
CA PRO A 248 -1.75 -5.62 26.43
C PRO A 248 -3.17 -6.06 26.06
N PRO A 249 -3.38 -6.63 24.87
CA PRO A 249 -4.72 -7.06 24.45
C PRO A 249 -5.20 -8.25 25.24
N LYS A 250 -6.51 -8.35 25.43
CA LYS A 250 -7.14 -9.60 25.89
C LYS A 250 -7.09 -10.64 24.77
N SER A 251 -7.06 -11.94 25.12
CA SER A 251 -6.96 -13.05 24.16
C SER A 251 -8.02 -13.03 23.03
N MET A 252 -9.22 -12.51 23.31
CA MET A 252 -10.36 -12.43 22.38
C MET A 252 -10.66 -10.99 21.97
N HIS A 253 -9.65 -10.14 21.86
CA HIS A 253 -9.87 -8.77 21.41
C HIS A 253 -9.99 -8.66 19.88
N TYR A 254 -10.98 -7.88 19.41
CA TYR A 254 -11.25 -7.63 18.00
C TYR A 254 -10.95 -6.17 17.64
N ILE A 255 -10.24 -5.99 16.55
CA ILE A 255 -9.97 -4.69 15.92
C ILE A 255 -11.12 -4.36 14.98
N SER A 256 -11.70 -3.18 15.09
CA SER A 256 -12.62 -2.65 14.09
C SER A 256 -11.82 -2.14 12.88
N TYR A 257 -11.85 -2.91 11.79
CA TYR A 257 -11.19 -2.54 10.54
C TYR A 257 -12.15 -1.86 9.58
N ILE A 258 -11.71 -0.73 9.02
CA ILE A 258 -12.42 0.03 7.98
C ILE A 258 -11.46 0.33 6.85
N ARG A 259 -11.89 0.11 5.60
CA ARG A 259 -11.16 0.48 4.40
C ARG A 259 -12.06 1.26 3.44
N GLY A 260 -11.50 2.27 2.79
CA GLY A 260 -12.26 3.07 1.81
C GLY A 260 -11.49 4.25 1.23
N HIS A 261 -12.20 5.06 0.49
CA HIS A 261 -11.72 6.30 -0.11
C HIS A 261 -12.18 7.50 0.70
N TRP A 262 -11.26 8.35 1.14
CA TRP A 262 -11.59 9.47 2.02
C TRP A 262 -12.38 10.59 1.32
N ARG A 263 -12.02 10.93 0.06
CA ARG A 263 -12.62 12.06 -0.67
C ARG A 263 -14.01 11.79 -1.26
N SER A 264 -14.37 10.56 -1.52
CA SER A 264 -15.68 10.21 -2.08
C SER A 264 -16.70 9.91 -0.98
N THR A 265 -17.09 10.94 -0.19
CA THR A 265 -18.10 10.81 0.89
C THR A 265 -18.05 9.46 1.59
N VAL A 266 -16.87 9.10 2.11
CA VAL A 266 -16.58 7.87 2.83
C VAL A 266 -17.26 6.64 2.21
N ALA A 267 -17.00 6.36 0.92
CA ALA A 267 -17.36 5.07 0.36
C ALA A 267 -16.49 4.02 1.06
N LEU A 268 -17.09 3.26 1.95
CA LEU A 268 -16.44 2.15 2.64
C LEU A 268 -16.42 0.95 1.70
N ASP A 269 -15.22 0.49 1.33
CA ASP A 269 -15.05 -0.73 0.55
C ASP A 269 -15.25 -1.97 1.43
N VAL A 270 -14.76 -1.88 2.68
CA VAL A 270 -14.76 -2.98 3.66
C VAL A 270 -14.95 -2.44 5.07
N GLN A 271 -15.80 -3.09 5.85
CA GLN A 271 -15.93 -2.87 7.29
C GLN A 271 -16.20 -4.21 7.99
N HIS A 272 -15.32 -4.64 8.88
CA HIS A 272 -15.49 -5.85 9.67
C HIS A 272 -14.63 -5.86 10.94
N GLN A 273 -14.80 -6.89 11.76
CA GLN A 273 -14.01 -7.11 12.97
C GLN A 273 -12.95 -8.18 12.71
N VAL A 274 -11.71 -7.93 13.14
CA VAL A 274 -10.58 -8.86 12.98
C VAL A 274 -9.94 -9.12 14.34
N GLN A 275 -9.73 -10.36 14.69
CA GLN A 275 -9.11 -10.72 15.97
C GLN A 275 -7.63 -10.30 15.99
N GLN A 276 -7.21 -9.51 16.98
CA GLN A 276 -5.85 -8.95 17.05
C GLN A 276 -4.77 -10.03 17.13
N SER A 277 -5.02 -11.12 17.84
CA SER A 277 -4.06 -12.21 18.00
C SER A 277 -3.68 -12.92 16.69
N LEU A 278 -4.51 -12.84 15.64
CA LEU A 278 -4.18 -13.41 14.33
C LEU A 278 -2.91 -12.81 13.73
N PHE A 279 -2.70 -11.52 13.94
CA PHE A 279 -1.54 -10.82 13.39
C PHE A 279 -0.24 -11.16 14.11
N SER A 280 -0.30 -11.46 15.39
CA SER A 280 0.88 -11.86 16.18
C SER A 280 1.50 -13.19 15.71
N HIS A 281 0.71 -14.04 15.07
CA HIS A 281 1.17 -15.33 14.53
C HIS A 281 1.63 -15.22 13.06
N GLN A 282 1.42 -14.08 12.41
CA GLN A 282 1.88 -13.88 11.03
C GLN A 282 3.39 -13.64 10.96
N PRO A 283 4.09 -14.11 9.91
CA PRO A 283 5.49 -13.79 9.69
C PRO A 283 5.73 -12.27 9.72
N GLY A 284 6.65 -11.81 10.57
CA GLY A 284 6.90 -10.37 10.73
C GLY A 284 5.73 -9.58 11.31
N ALA A 285 4.79 -10.25 11.99
CA ALA A 285 3.59 -9.64 12.57
C ALA A 285 2.78 -8.82 11.54
N GLU A 286 2.73 -9.25 10.29
CA GLU A 286 2.07 -8.53 9.21
C GLU A 286 0.55 -8.49 9.41
N PHE A 287 -0.06 -7.34 9.07
CA PHE A 287 -1.52 -7.17 9.09
C PHE A 287 -2.14 -7.75 7.81
N ARG A 288 -1.93 -9.04 7.57
CA ARG A 288 -2.54 -9.78 6.46
C ARG A 288 -4.00 -10.11 6.77
N TYR A 289 -4.75 -10.46 5.73
CA TYR A 289 -6.16 -10.94 5.86
C TYR A 289 -7.13 -9.92 6.46
N LEU A 290 -6.81 -8.65 6.34
CA LEU A 290 -7.75 -7.58 6.72
C LEU A 290 -9.07 -7.62 5.92
N LEU A 291 -9.12 -8.39 4.81
CA LEU A 291 -10.26 -8.41 3.90
C LEU A 291 -11.30 -9.49 4.24
N SER A 292 -10.88 -10.67 4.72
CA SER A 292 -11.79 -11.77 5.08
C SER A 292 -11.01 -12.89 5.79
N GLN A 293 -11.48 -13.35 6.93
CA GLN A 293 -10.84 -14.43 7.68
C GLN A 293 -10.93 -15.78 6.98
N GLU A 294 -12.12 -16.16 6.46
CA GLU A 294 -12.32 -17.47 5.80
C GLU A 294 -11.47 -17.62 4.52
N ARG A 295 -11.41 -16.58 3.69
CA ARG A 295 -10.53 -16.56 2.50
C ARG A 295 -9.07 -16.55 2.90
N GLY A 296 -8.72 -15.85 3.97
CA GLY A 296 -7.39 -15.80 4.52
C GLY A 296 -6.85 -17.16 4.88
N ASP A 297 -7.60 -17.96 5.61
CA ASP A 297 -7.19 -19.29 6.07
C ASP A 297 -6.89 -20.24 4.91
N SER A 298 -7.72 -20.22 3.86
CA SER A 298 -7.49 -21.05 2.66
C SER A 298 -6.23 -20.64 1.90
N LEU A 299 -6.02 -19.35 1.68
CA LEU A 299 -4.85 -18.84 0.98
C LEU A 299 -3.56 -19.02 1.80
N GLU A 300 -3.66 -18.94 3.13
CA GLU A 300 -2.55 -19.21 4.04
C GLU A 300 -2.14 -20.68 4.00
N ARG A 301 -3.09 -21.60 3.92
CA ARG A 301 -2.79 -23.03 3.73
C ARG A 301 -1.97 -23.27 2.45
N LEU A 302 -2.29 -22.58 1.34
CA LEU A 302 -1.46 -22.65 0.12
C LEU A 302 -0.03 -22.19 0.37
N ARG A 303 0.15 -21.07 1.10
CA ARG A 303 1.46 -20.53 1.44
C ARG A 303 2.26 -21.51 2.31
N ILE A 304 1.65 -22.01 3.37
CA ILE A 304 2.27 -22.98 4.30
C ILE A 304 2.67 -24.25 3.54
N CYS A 305 1.80 -24.80 2.72
CA CYS A 305 2.12 -25.99 1.91
C CYS A 305 3.25 -25.77 0.92
N LEU A 306 3.41 -24.54 0.40
CA LEU A 306 4.52 -24.22 -0.46
C LEU A 306 5.85 -24.10 0.30
N GLU A 307 5.83 -23.44 1.46
CA GLU A 307 7.03 -23.09 2.24
C GLU A 307 7.50 -24.21 3.16
N GLU A 308 6.60 -25.00 3.75
CA GLU A 308 6.88 -25.93 4.85
C GLU A 308 6.78 -27.42 4.47
N ALA A 309 6.26 -27.74 3.26
CA ALA A 309 6.13 -29.13 2.86
C ALA A 309 7.51 -29.82 2.70
N PRO A 310 7.72 -31.02 3.30
CA PRO A 310 8.93 -31.81 3.10
C PRO A 310 9.14 -32.11 1.61
N ALA A 311 10.40 -32.22 1.18
CA ALA A 311 10.74 -32.42 -0.23
C ALA A 311 10.11 -33.69 -0.86
N CYS A 312 9.86 -34.72 -0.05
CA CYS A 312 9.22 -35.99 -0.47
C CYS A 312 7.70 -35.87 -0.67
N ASP A 313 7.07 -34.81 -0.14
CA ASP A 313 5.60 -34.63 -0.13
C ASP A 313 5.17 -33.35 -0.83
N ARG A 314 6.09 -32.71 -1.57
CA ARG A 314 5.82 -31.47 -2.27
C ARG A 314 4.85 -31.69 -3.42
N ARG A 315 3.67 -31.07 -3.31
CA ARG A 315 2.64 -31.04 -4.33
C ARG A 315 2.54 -29.67 -5.03
N LEU A 316 3.23 -28.69 -4.45
CA LEU A 316 3.39 -27.34 -4.98
C LEU A 316 4.87 -27.00 -5.12
N ALA A 317 5.21 -26.19 -6.12
CA ALA A 317 6.55 -25.63 -6.29
C ALA A 317 6.48 -24.13 -6.57
N PRO A 318 7.52 -23.34 -6.22
CA PRO A 318 7.56 -21.92 -6.55
C PRO A 318 7.58 -21.71 -8.07
N LEU A 319 6.87 -20.69 -8.57
CA LEU A 319 6.92 -20.32 -10.00
C LEU A 319 8.35 -20.08 -10.50
N GLY A 320 9.22 -19.55 -9.65
CA GLY A 320 10.63 -19.32 -9.92
C GLY A 320 11.45 -20.58 -10.22
N ASP A 321 10.97 -21.78 -9.87
CA ASP A 321 11.63 -23.03 -10.24
C ASP A 321 11.46 -23.35 -11.74
N PHE A 322 10.41 -22.84 -12.36
CA PHE A 322 10.06 -23.09 -13.77
C PHE A 322 10.42 -21.92 -14.69
N LEU A 323 10.30 -20.68 -14.16
CA LEU A 323 10.47 -19.46 -14.94
C LEU A 323 11.57 -18.57 -14.38
N THR A 324 12.37 -17.98 -15.24
CA THR A 324 13.25 -16.87 -14.90
C THR A 324 12.46 -15.58 -14.97
N ILE A 325 12.58 -14.72 -13.95
CA ILE A 325 11.84 -13.47 -13.84
C ILE A 325 12.82 -12.30 -13.91
N SER A 326 12.58 -11.40 -14.82
CA SER A 326 13.43 -10.22 -15.00
C SER A 326 12.58 -8.97 -15.28
N ARG A 327 13.16 -7.77 -15.12
CA ARG A 327 12.48 -6.49 -15.37
C ARG A 327 12.80 -5.94 -16.75
N GLY A 328 11.85 -5.19 -17.32
CA GLY A 328 12.07 -4.40 -18.54
C GLY A 328 13.06 -3.24 -18.36
N GLU A 329 13.18 -2.38 -19.38
CA GLU A 329 14.08 -1.20 -19.38
C GLU A 329 13.72 -0.19 -18.31
N GLU A 330 14.74 0.40 -17.69
CA GLU A 330 14.59 1.38 -16.60
C GLU A 330 14.36 2.80 -17.16
N LEU A 331 13.36 2.94 -18.01
CA LEU A 331 12.94 4.21 -18.59
C LEU A 331 11.60 4.65 -17.99
N GLY A 332 11.44 5.96 -17.82
CA GLY A 332 10.16 6.56 -17.46
C GLY A 332 9.15 6.47 -18.62
N LYS A 333 7.84 6.47 -18.31
CA LYS A 333 6.78 6.43 -19.33
C LYS A 333 6.79 7.63 -20.27
N GLU A 334 7.42 8.74 -19.86
CA GLU A 334 7.56 10.00 -20.58
C GLU A 334 9.00 10.25 -21.05
N SER A 335 9.83 9.21 -21.11
CA SER A 335 11.20 9.34 -21.59
C SER A 335 11.21 9.89 -23.04
N PRO A 336 12.12 10.81 -23.36
CA PRO A 336 12.29 11.30 -24.74
C PRO A 336 12.71 10.20 -25.72
N ASP A 337 13.25 9.09 -25.21
CA ASP A 337 13.60 7.92 -26.01
C ASP A 337 12.39 7.13 -26.52
N LEU A 338 11.17 7.47 -26.05
CA LEU A 338 9.93 6.83 -26.45
C LEU A 338 9.22 7.67 -27.51
N LYS A 339 9.10 7.15 -28.72
CA LYS A 339 8.39 7.77 -29.84
C LYS A 339 6.98 7.20 -29.93
N LYS A 340 5.96 8.10 -30.10
CA LYS A 340 4.59 7.63 -30.36
C LYS A 340 4.55 6.90 -31.70
N ASN A 341 3.94 5.74 -31.70
CA ASN A 341 3.70 4.98 -32.93
C ASN A 341 2.51 5.62 -33.66
N HIS A 342 2.76 6.44 -34.68
CA HIS A 342 1.73 7.10 -35.49
C HIS A 342 1.09 6.22 -36.55
N SER A 343 1.55 4.99 -36.72
CA SER A 343 0.97 4.03 -37.65
C SER A 343 -0.28 3.36 -37.06
N GLN A 344 -1.36 4.14 -36.87
CA GLN A 344 -2.69 3.58 -36.84
C GLN A 344 -3.09 3.22 -38.25
N HIS A 345 -2.76 2.02 -38.74
CA HIS A 345 -3.49 1.43 -39.86
C HIS A 345 -3.44 -0.10 -39.88
N ASN A 346 -4.64 -0.65 -39.93
CA ASN A 346 -5.06 -2.02 -40.24
C ASN A 346 -4.58 -3.17 -39.31
N PRO A 347 -5.51 -3.86 -38.67
CA PRO A 347 -5.28 -5.12 -37.95
C PRO A 347 -4.99 -6.31 -38.89
N GLY A 348 -4.59 -6.08 -40.12
CA GLY A 348 -4.37 -7.09 -41.15
C GLY A 348 -2.97 -7.16 -41.77
N THR A 349 -2.06 -6.25 -41.45
CA THR A 349 -0.65 -6.34 -41.89
C THR A 349 0.20 -6.77 -40.69
N SER A 350 0.28 -8.08 -40.50
CA SER A 350 1.32 -8.74 -39.72
C SER A 350 2.69 -8.41 -40.32
N THR A 351 3.30 -7.34 -39.84
CA THR A 351 4.75 -7.21 -39.94
C THR A 351 5.34 -8.16 -38.91
N THR A 352 5.57 -9.41 -39.33
CA THR A 352 6.37 -10.39 -38.61
C THR A 352 7.77 -9.79 -38.50
N PHE A 353 8.10 -9.23 -37.34
CA PHE A 353 9.38 -8.56 -37.08
C PHE A 353 10.57 -9.51 -37.03
N VAL A 354 10.36 -10.80 -37.00
CA VAL A 354 11.44 -11.80 -37.09
C VAL A 354 10.90 -13.03 -37.79
N GLN A 355 11.42 -13.35 -38.97
CA GLN A 355 11.27 -14.69 -39.56
C GLN A 355 11.90 -15.70 -38.59
N LYS A 356 11.20 -16.83 -38.39
CA LYS A 356 11.67 -17.99 -37.62
C LYS A 356 13.06 -18.41 -38.06
N GLY A 357 14.08 -17.90 -37.38
CA GLY A 357 15.46 -18.37 -37.49
C GLY A 357 15.96 -18.68 -36.08
N SER A 358 16.40 -19.91 -35.87
CA SER A 358 17.11 -20.32 -34.66
C SER A 358 18.37 -19.48 -34.53
N PHE A 359 18.38 -18.53 -33.61
CA PHE A 359 19.58 -17.79 -33.23
C PHE A 359 20.55 -18.72 -32.48
N SER A 360 21.48 -19.30 -33.19
CA SER A 360 22.69 -19.91 -32.64
C SER A 360 23.86 -19.24 -33.35
N SER A 361 24.31 -18.10 -32.87
CA SER A 361 25.68 -17.57 -33.03
C SER A 361 25.77 -16.06 -32.80
N ILE A 362 26.85 -15.66 -32.38
CA ILE A 362 27.48 -14.56 -31.68
C ILE A 362 27.36 -13.16 -32.35
N ASP A 363 26.88 -13.04 -33.58
CA ASP A 363 26.76 -11.74 -34.25
C ASP A 363 25.28 -11.35 -34.53
N PRO A 364 24.86 -10.11 -34.21
CA PRO A 364 23.54 -9.62 -34.57
C PRO A 364 23.45 -9.57 -36.14
N PRO A 365 22.30 -9.97 -36.71
CA PRO A 365 22.10 -9.88 -38.15
C PRO A 365 22.19 -8.41 -38.60
N ASP A 366 22.81 -8.15 -39.75
CA ASP A 366 23.01 -6.82 -40.33
C ASP A 366 21.72 -6.03 -40.64
N ASP A 367 20.54 -6.65 -40.48
CA ASP A 367 19.21 -6.10 -40.77
C ASP A 367 18.31 -5.92 -39.51
N LEU A 368 18.87 -5.64 -38.34
CA LEU A 368 18.02 -5.32 -37.16
C LEU A 368 17.27 -4.00 -37.36
N PRO A 369 15.97 -3.93 -36.99
CA PRO A 369 15.22 -2.70 -37.06
C PRO A 369 15.83 -1.64 -36.12
N THR A 370 15.85 -0.39 -36.56
CA THR A 370 16.38 0.75 -35.79
C THR A 370 15.53 1.09 -34.57
N ALA A 371 14.28 0.63 -34.52
CA ALA A 371 13.34 0.84 -33.43
C ALA A 371 12.45 -0.40 -33.21
N PHE A 372 12.13 -0.66 -31.94
CA PHE A 372 11.31 -1.77 -31.50
C PHE A 372 10.01 -1.31 -30.87
N PRO A 373 8.90 -2.04 -31.03
CA PRO A 373 7.67 -1.76 -30.29
C PRO A 373 7.88 -2.01 -28.79
N VAL A 374 7.43 -1.05 -27.94
CA VAL A 374 7.65 -1.06 -26.50
C VAL A 374 6.35 -1.03 -25.72
N LEU A 375 6.25 -1.86 -24.68
CA LEU A 375 5.09 -2.00 -23.80
C LEU A 375 5.29 -1.27 -22.48
N ARG A 376 4.23 -0.61 -21.99
CA ARG A 376 4.25 0.32 -20.85
C ARG A 376 3.45 -0.15 -19.62
N GLY A 377 3.31 -1.41 -19.40
CA GLY A 377 2.56 -1.95 -18.26
C GLY A 377 1.05 -2.06 -18.53
N GLY A 378 0.21 -1.85 -17.52
CA GLY A 378 -1.21 -2.19 -17.54
C GLY A 378 -2.09 -1.59 -18.66
N ILE A 379 -1.58 -0.59 -19.37
CA ILE A 379 -2.30 0.01 -20.52
C ILE A 379 -2.20 -0.88 -21.76
N ASP A 380 -1.04 -1.52 -21.96
CA ASP A 380 -0.72 -2.26 -23.18
C ASP A 380 -0.87 -3.79 -22.98
N ILE A 381 -1.26 -4.22 -21.76
CA ILE A 381 -1.37 -5.64 -21.35
C ILE A 381 -2.78 -5.95 -20.88
N HIS A 382 -3.39 -6.96 -21.49
CA HIS A 382 -4.68 -7.50 -21.09
C HIS A 382 -4.60 -9.03 -21.00
N PRO A 383 -5.28 -9.67 -20.02
CA PRO A 383 -5.29 -11.12 -19.88
C PRO A 383 -5.71 -11.82 -21.19
N TYR A 384 -4.91 -12.81 -21.60
CA TYR A 384 -5.11 -13.61 -22.83
C TYR A 384 -5.13 -12.85 -24.16
N SER A 385 -5.05 -11.53 -24.17
CA SER A 385 -5.00 -10.73 -25.39
C SER A 385 -3.56 -10.51 -25.83
N PRO A 386 -3.27 -10.50 -27.12
CA PRO A 386 -1.95 -10.11 -27.62
C PRO A 386 -1.62 -8.69 -27.12
N PRO A 387 -0.37 -8.45 -26.72
CA PRO A 387 0.04 -7.12 -26.29
C PRO A 387 -0.03 -6.11 -27.45
N THR A 388 -0.36 -4.87 -27.14
CA THR A 388 -0.51 -3.81 -28.15
C THR A 388 0.42 -2.65 -27.83
N ALA A 389 1.44 -2.44 -28.63
CA ALA A 389 2.40 -1.37 -28.43
C ALA A 389 1.96 -0.07 -29.14
N ASN A 390 1.80 0.98 -28.35
CA ASN A 390 1.50 2.34 -28.85
C ASN A 390 2.75 3.23 -28.95
N CYS A 391 3.92 2.70 -28.60
CA CYS A 391 5.20 3.41 -28.61
C CYS A 391 6.30 2.54 -29.25
N LEU A 392 7.31 3.22 -29.76
CA LEU A 392 8.56 2.63 -30.24
C LEU A 392 9.72 3.11 -29.37
N ILE A 393 10.74 2.28 -29.23
CA ILE A 393 12.02 2.60 -28.59
C ILE A 393 13.15 2.39 -29.58
N ASP A 394 14.09 3.34 -29.68
CA ASP A 394 15.26 3.18 -30.54
C ASP A 394 16.18 2.08 -30.02
N LEU A 395 16.79 1.33 -30.91
CA LEU A 395 17.72 0.24 -30.56
C LEU A 395 18.82 0.72 -29.60
N ASN A 396 19.37 1.92 -29.83
CA ASN A 396 20.43 2.49 -29.01
C ASN A 396 19.99 2.87 -27.57
N ALA A 397 18.69 2.98 -27.33
CA ALA A 397 18.12 3.26 -26.01
C ALA A 397 17.84 1.97 -25.20
N ILE A 398 17.93 0.82 -25.83
CA ILE A 398 17.81 -0.50 -25.18
C ILE A 398 19.16 -0.83 -24.51
N ARG A 399 19.16 -0.91 -23.18
CA ARG A 399 20.39 -1.12 -22.38
C ARG A 399 20.59 -2.57 -21.98
N LYS A 400 19.52 -3.37 -21.99
CA LYS A 400 19.57 -4.78 -21.61
C LYS A 400 19.73 -5.67 -22.84
N PRO A 401 20.26 -6.89 -22.73
CA PRO A 401 20.46 -7.79 -23.86
C PRO A 401 19.17 -7.98 -24.68
N LEU A 402 19.23 -7.76 -25.98
CA LEU A 402 18.08 -7.76 -26.88
C LEU A 402 17.40 -9.13 -26.97
N GLU A 403 18.18 -10.21 -26.90
CA GLU A 403 17.72 -11.61 -26.95
C GLU A 403 16.60 -11.91 -25.97
N ARG A 404 16.64 -11.28 -24.80
CA ARG A 404 15.58 -11.42 -23.78
C ARG A 404 14.22 -10.89 -24.22
N TYR A 405 14.20 -9.96 -25.19
CA TYR A 405 12.97 -9.40 -25.74
C TYR A 405 12.49 -10.20 -26.94
N LEU A 406 13.39 -10.77 -27.73
CA LEU A 406 13.05 -11.48 -28.96
C LEU A 406 12.53 -12.89 -28.72
N SER A 407 12.93 -13.55 -27.61
CA SER A 407 12.46 -14.90 -27.30
C SER A 407 11.01 -14.90 -26.77
N PRO A 408 10.24 -15.97 -27.02
CA PRO A 408 8.89 -16.14 -26.48
C PRO A 408 8.89 -16.07 -24.95
N LYS A 409 7.94 -15.31 -24.39
CA LYS A 409 7.86 -15.00 -22.96
C LYS A 409 6.47 -14.61 -22.50
N LEU A 410 6.27 -14.61 -21.19
CA LEU A 410 5.11 -13.95 -20.60
C LEU A 410 5.50 -12.56 -20.09
N PHE A 411 4.64 -11.60 -20.31
CA PHE A 411 4.66 -10.33 -19.60
C PHE A 411 3.70 -10.38 -18.42
N VAL A 412 4.16 -9.87 -17.25
CA VAL A 412 3.33 -9.69 -16.07
C VAL A 412 3.40 -8.25 -15.63
N VAL A 413 2.25 -7.63 -15.40
CA VAL A 413 2.16 -6.24 -14.93
C VAL A 413 2.68 -6.16 -13.50
N LYS A 414 3.68 -5.31 -13.27
CA LYS A 414 4.27 -5.08 -11.95
C LYS A 414 3.45 -4.08 -11.12
N SER A 415 3.05 -2.96 -11.73
CA SER A 415 2.36 -1.86 -11.04
C SER A 415 0.85 -2.04 -11.14
N THR A 416 0.34 -2.97 -10.34
CA THR A 416 -1.07 -3.36 -10.25
C THR A 416 -1.35 -4.00 -8.90
N ASP A 417 -2.60 -3.99 -8.48
CA ASP A 417 -3.09 -4.70 -7.30
C ASP A 417 -3.35 -6.19 -7.58
N ARG A 418 -3.65 -6.55 -8.83
CA ARG A 418 -4.00 -7.93 -9.23
C ARG A 418 -3.13 -8.41 -10.37
N LEU A 419 -2.80 -9.69 -10.37
CA LEU A 419 -2.05 -10.32 -11.44
C LEU A 419 -2.73 -10.12 -12.80
N GLN A 420 -1.93 -9.73 -13.78
CA GLN A 420 -2.30 -9.63 -15.19
C GLN A 420 -1.11 -10.10 -16.03
N ALA A 421 -1.34 -11.09 -16.87
CA ALA A 421 -0.32 -11.68 -17.71
C ALA A 421 -0.79 -11.82 -19.16
N THR A 422 0.14 -11.67 -20.09
CA THR A 422 -0.06 -11.98 -21.52
C THR A 422 1.14 -12.69 -22.11
N LEU A 423 0.92 -13.42 -23.21
CA LEU A 423 1.96 -14.10 -23.96
C LEU A 423 2.48 -13.19 -25.07
N ASP A 424 3.80 -13.13 -25.20
CA ASP A 424 4.49 -12.48 -26.30
C ASP A 424 5.32 -13.50 -27.10
N GLU A 425 4.97 -13.63 -28.36
CA GLU A 425 5.70 -14.42 -29.37
C GLU A 425 6.27 -13.51 -30.49
N GLN A 426 6.11 -12.18 -30.36
CA GLN A 426 6.45 -11.22 -31.42
C GLN A 426 7.73 -10.40 -31.13
N GLY A 427 8.25 -10.44 -29.90
CA GLY A 427 9.49 -9.78 -29.56
C GLY A 427 9.36 -8.33 -29.10
N TYR A 428 8.33 -8.00 -28.34
CA TYR A 428 8.17 -6.67 -27.75
C TYR A 428 9.23 -6.36 -26.69
N VAL A 429 9.72 -5.13 -26.70
CA VAL A 429 10.49 -4.54 -25.59
C VAL A 429 9.51 -4.11 -24.47
N ALA A 430 9.95 -4.11 -23.24
CA ALA A 430 9.12 -3.71 -22.11
C ALA A 430 9.83 -2.72 -21.19
N LEU A 431 9.08 -1.79 -20.62
CA LEU A 431 9.55 -0.91 -19.55
C LEU A 431 9.57 -1.62 -18.18
N GLN A 432 10.22 -1.00 -17.19
CA GLN A 432 10.36 -1.51 -15.82
C GLN A 432 9.04 -1.77 -15.07
N THR A 433 7.92 -1.33 -15.62
CA THR A 433 6.57 -1.58 -15.12
C THR A 433 6.06 -2.98 -15.45
N LEU A 434 6.84 -3.75 -16.20
CA LEU A 434 6.57 -5.14 -16.58
C LEU A 434 7.69 -6.07 -16.12
N TYR A 435 7.29 -7.28 -15.75
CA TYR A 435 8.19 -8.43 -15.64
C TYR A 435 8.16 -9.25 -16.92
N LEU A 436 9.32 -9.79 -17.28
CA LEU A 436 9.50 -10.76 -18.36
C LEU A 436 9.76 -12.13 -17.73
N LEU A 437 8.99 -13.12 -18.11
CA LEU A 437 9.08 -14.49 -17.61
C LEU A 437 9.42 -15.43 -18.76
N HIS A 438 10.59 -16.08 -18.67
CA HIS A 438 11.07 -17.06 -19.66
C HIS A 438 11.15 -18.44 -19.01
N LEU A 439 10.96 -19.50 -19.80
CA LEU A 439 11.18 -20.86 -19.35
C LEU A 439 12.66 -21.06 -18.94
N ARG A 440 12.90 -21.62 -17.75
CA ARG A 440 14.27 -21.92 -17.29
C ARG A 440 14.91 -23.02 -18.12
N ASN A 441 14.14 -24.02 -18.48
CA ASN A 441 14.63 -25.14 -19.31
C ASN A 441 14.36 -24.86 -20.78
N HIS A 442 15.40 -24.56 -21.53
CA HIS A 442 15.35 -24.30 -22.99
C HIS A 442 14.86 -25.51 -23.82
N GLN A 443 14.87 -26.72 -23.25
CA GLN A 443 14.29 -27.92 -23.87
C GLN A 443 12.77 -28.01 -23.69
N SER A 444 12.20 -27.19 -22.81
CA SER A 444 10.77 -27.13 -22.60
C SER A 444 10.05 -26.56 -23.83
N LYS A 445 8.90 -27.15 -24.18
CA LYS A 445 8.10 -26.66 -25.30
C LYS A 445 7.48 -25.29 -24.93
N ILE A 446 7.44 -24.37 -25.91
CA ILE A 446 6.78 -23.04 -25.78
C ILE A 446 5.35 -23.17 -25.25
N ASP A 447 4.68 -24.26 -25.57
CA ASP A 447 3.34 -24.59 -25.09
C ASP A 447 3.19 -24.51 -23.55
N GLN A 448 4.27 -24.76 -22.80
CA GLN A 448 4.24 -24.63 -21.35
C GLN A 448 3.99 -23.18 -20.88
N LEU A 449 4.33 -22.17 -21.68
CA LEU A 449 3.98 -20.77 -21.35
C LEU A 449 2.46 -20.58 -21.26
N TYR A 450 1.67 -21.30 -22.05
CA TYR A 450 0.21 -21.24 -21.97
C TYR A 450 -0.34 -21.82 -20.65
N PHE A 451 0.34 -22.82 -20.07
CA PHE A 451 0.01 -23.32 -18.74
C PHE A 451 0.23 -22.24 -17.66
N PHE A 452 1.41 -21.62 -17.67
CA PHE A 452 1.70 -20.55 -16.72
C PHE A 452 0.85 -19.30 -16.96
N LEU A 453 0.50 -18.97 -18.21
CA LEU A 453 -0.43 -17.91 -18.55
C LEU A 453 -1.80 -18.12 -17.87
N ALA A 454 -2.32 -19.34 -17.91
CA ALA A 454 -3.57 -19.71 -17.25
C ALA A 454 -3.49 -19.52 -15.73
N LEU A 455 -2.44 -20.05 -15.11
CA LEU A 455 -2.25 -19.92 -13.65
C LEU A 455 -2.16 -18.46 -13.22
N LEU A 456 -1.34 -17.65 -13.93
CA LEU A 456 -1.13 -16.23 -13.59
C LEU A 456 -2.39 -15.39 -13.76
N ASN A 457 -3.29 -15.75 -14.67
CA ASN A 457 -4.56 -15.06 -14.86
C ASN A 457 -5.72 -15.69 -14.09
N SER A 458 -5.50 -16.80 -13.36
CA SER A 458 -6.54 -17.46 -12.57
C SER A 458 -7.04 -16.59 -11.43
N ARG A 459 -8.33 -16.70 -11.10
CA ARG A 459 -8.92 -16.03 -9.94
C ARG A 459 -8.17 -16.38 -8.66
N LEU A 460 -7.78 -17.65 -8.51
CA LEU A 460 -7.08 -18.13 -7.33
C LEU A 460 -5.77 -17.39 -7.10
N LEU A 461 -4.84 -17.36 -8.08
CA LEU A 461 -3.57 -16.67 -7.90
C LEU A 461 -3.71 -15.14 -7.86
N ARG A 462 -4.70 -14.59 -8.56
CA ARG A 462 -5.03 -13.16 -8.47
C ARG A 462 -5.49 -12.79 -7.05
N GLU A 463 -6.37 -13.57 -6.44
CA GLU A 463 -6.79 -13.36 -5.05
C GLU A 463 -5.66 -13.66 -4.05
N TYR A 464 -4.84 -14.68 -4.31
CA TYR A 464 -3.65 -14.96 -3.50
C TYR A 464 -2.71 -13.76 -3.42
N VAL A 465 -2.33 -13.19 -4.57
CA VAL A 465 -1.46 -12.00 -4.60
C VAL A 465 -2.15 -10.81 -3.96
N TYR A 466 -3.42 -10.59 -4.25
CA TYR A 466 -4.17 -9.46 -3.71
C TYR A 466 -4.25 -9.54 -2.18
N ALA A 467 -4.79 -10.62 -1.65
CA ALA A 467 -5.04 -10.77 -0.21
C ALA A 467 -3.76 -10.79 0.64
N LEU A 468 -2.68 -11.41 0.11
CA LEU A 468 -1.44 -11.59 0.88
C LEU A 468 -0.42 -10.48 0.67
N HIS A 469 -0.41 -9.80 -0.48
CA HIS A 469 0.72 -8.95 -0.84
C HIS A 469 0.37 -7.54 -1.29
N THR A 470 -0.77 -7.31 -1.94
CA THR A 470 -1.07 -6.00 -2.54
C THR A 470 -2.22 -5.23 -1.90
N ALA A 471 -3.14 -5.92 -1.24
CA ALA A 471 -4.32 -5.30 -0.63
C ALA A 471 -4.00 -4.25 0.46
N TYR A 472 -2.87 -4.41 1.14
CA TYR A 472 -2.42 -3.45 2.15
C TYR A 472 -1.87 -2.14 1.55
N LYS A 473 -1.64 -2.07 0.24
CA LYS A 473 -1.14 -0.89 -0.45
C LYS A 473 -2.23 -0.34 -1.36
N MET A 474 -2.95 0.70 -0.90
CA MET A 474 -4.09 1.25 -1.63
C MET A 474 -3.68 2.14 -2.81
N VAL A 475 -2.53 2.79 -2.72
CA VAL A 475 -2.03 3.72 -3.73
C VAL A 475 -0.80 3.15 -4.41
N GLN A 476 -0.83 3.06 -5.74
CA GLN A 476 0.24 2.48 -6.57
C GLN A 476 0.71 1.08 -6.08
N PRO A 477 -0.20 0.10 -5.95
CA PRO A 477 0.18 -1.25 -5.58
C PRO A 477 1.19 -1.83 -6.58
N GLN A 478 2.15 -2.59 -6.08
CA GLN A 478 3.17 -3.25 -6.90
C GLN A 478 3.38 -4.68 -6.43
N ILE A 479 3.42 -5.60 -7.39
CA ILE A 479 3.82 -6.99 -7.14
C ILE A 479 5.35 -7.03 -7.11
N GLU A 480 5.92 -7.47 -6.01
CA GLU A 480 7.36 -7.65 -5.88
C GLU A 480 7.84 -8.88 -6.66
N GLN A 481 9.06 -8.82 -7.21
CA GLN A 481 9.62 -9.95 -7.97
C GLN A 481 9.69 -11.24 -7.16
N ARG A 482 10.02 -11.14 -5.85
CA ARG A 482 10.06 -12.32 -4.97
C ARG A 482 8.67 -12.90 -4.73
N VAL A 483 7.62 -12.07 -4.68
CA VAL A 483 6.23 -12.53 -4.55
C VAL A 483 5.85 -13.34 -5.79
N LEU A 484 6.16 -12.79 -6.97
CA LEU A 484 5.90 -13.46 -8.24
C LEU A 484 6.68 -14.80 -8.35
N ALA A 485 7.96 -14.81 -7.91
CA ALA A 485 8.78 -16.01 -7.93
C ALA A 485 8.26 -17.12 -6.98
N ASN A 486 7.62 -16.73 -5.87
CA ASN A 486 7.09 -17.66 -4.87
C ASN A 486 5.60 -17.98 -5.08
N LEU A 487 5.02 -17.72 -6.25
CA LEU A 487 3.64 -18.15 -6.50
C LEU A 487 3.55 -19.68 -6.52
N PRO A 488 2.53 -20.26 -5.85
CA PRO A 488 2.37 -21.70 -5.77
C PRO A 488 1.93 -22.29 -7.12
N VAL A 489 2.74 -23.15 -7.72
CA VAL A 489 2.44 -23.90 -8.94
C VAL A 489 2.14 -25.35 -8.58
N PRO A 490 0.98 -25.91 -8.96
CA PRO A 490 0.67 -27.30 -8.67
C PRO A 490 1.51 -28.26 -9.51
N LEU A 491 2.10 -29.26 -8.85
CA LEU A 491 2.84 -30.35 -9.49
C LEU A 491 1.84 -31.41 -9.94
N VAL A 492 1.45 -31.35 -11.20
CA VAL A 492 0.38 -32.20 -11.78
C VAL A 492 0.91 -33.02 -12.95
N LYS A 493 0.14 -34.06 -13.34
CA LYS A 493 0.48 -34.92 -14.47
C LYS A 493 0.48 -34.14 -15.78
N LEU A 494 1.25 -34.62 -16.72
CA LEU A 494 1.38 -33.98 -18.04
C LEU A 494 0.04 -33.87 -18.79
N GLU A 495 -0.83 -34.85 -18.63
CA GLU A 495 -2.18 -34.86 -19.22
C GLU A 495 -3.05 -33.69 -18.72
N ASP A 496 -3.01 -33.41 -17.41
CA ASP A 496 -3.75 -32.31 -16.81
C ASP A 496 -3.20 -30.97 -17.25
N GLN A 497 -1.87 -30.85 -17.37
CA GLN A 497 -1.22 -29.65 -17.92
C GLN A 497 -1.67 -29.41 -19.37
N GLN A 498 -1.70 -30.48 -20.19
CA GLN A 498 -2.07 -30.38 -21.60
C GLN A 498 -3.49 -29.86 -21.78
N LYS A 499 -4.42 -30.30 -20.93
CA LYS A 499 -5.80 -29.79 -20.94
C LYS A 499 -5.85 -28.27 -20.72
N ILE A 500 -5.11 -27.75 -19.73
CA ILE A 500 -5.06 -26.31 -19.44
C ILE A 500 -4.39 -25.56 -20.60
N ILE A 501 -3.33 -26.11 -21.18
CA ILE A 501 -2.64 -25.54 -22.35
C ILE A 501 -3.62 -25.34 -23.50
N GLU A 502 -4.42 -26.36 -23.86
CA GLU A 502 -5.36 -26.27 -24.97
C GLU A 502 -6.46 -25.24 -24.68
N GLN A 503 -6.98 -25.20 -23.46
CA GLN A 503 -7.94 -24.18 -23.05
C GLN A 503 -7.34 -22.75 -23.14
N SER A 504 -6.09 -22.56 -22.73
CA SER A 504 -5.40 -21.27 -22.82
C SER A 504 -5.19 -20.84 -24.27
N LYS A 505 -4.76 -21.76 -25.13
CA LYS A 505 -4.61 -21.50 -26.56
C LYS A 505 -5.94 -21.08 -27.20
N ALA A 506 -7.03 -21.75 -26.82
CA ALA A 506 -8.37 -21.41 -27.31
C ALA A 506 -8.80 -20.00 -26.85
N LEU A 507 -8.56 -19.66 -25.58
CA LEU A 507 -8.82 -18.32 -25.04
C LEU A 507 -7.99 -17.23 -25.73
N VAL A 508 -6.70 -17.44 -25.91
CA VAL A 508 -5.82 -16.49 -26.62
C VAL A 508 -6.30 -16.27 -28.05
N ARG A 509 -6.69 -17.34 -28.78
CA ARG A 509 -7.26 -17.20 -30.13
C ARG A 509 -8.56 -16.42 -30.13
N ALA A 510 -9.47 -16.71 -29.19
CA ALA A 510 -10.74 -16.00 -29.09
C ALA A 510 -10.55 -14.51 -28.74
N CYS A 511 -9.62 -14.18 -27.82
CA CYS A 511 -9.31 -12.81 -27.47
C CYS A 511 -8.61 -12.06 -28.62
N SER A 512 -7.76 -12.72 -29.41
CA SER A 512 -7.06 -12.09 -30.54
C SER A 512 -7.99 -11.61 -31.65
N THR A 513 -9.16 -12.24 -31.81
CA THR A 513 -10.15 -11.85 -32.84
C THR A 513 -10.96 -10.62 -32.46
N LEU A 514 -11.01 -10.26 -31.18
CA LEU A 514 -11.83 -9.13 -30.68
C LEU A 514 -11.08 -7.79 -30.61
N GLY A 515 -9.76 -7.81 -30.77
CA GLY A 515 -8.90 -6.64 -30.49
C GLY A 515 -8.83 -6.33 -28.97
N PRO A 516 -8.23 -5.20 -28.57
CA PRO A 516 -8.12 -4.81 -27.17
C PRO A 516 -9.49 -4.39 -26.61
N VAL A 517 -10.35 -5.34 -26.29
CA VAL A 517 -11.72 -5.09 -25.83
C VAL A 517 -11.74 -5.08 -24.30
N VAL A 518 -12.35 -4.04 -23.75
CA VAL A 518 -12.54 -3.83 -22.31
C VAL A 518 -13.55 -4.85 -21.71
N LYS A 519 -14.40 -5.49 -22.52
CA LYS A 519 -15.44 -6.40 -22.04
C LYS A 519 -15.48 -7.68 -22.87
N TRP A 520 -15.30 -8.81 -22.21
CA TRP A 520 -15.40 -10.13 -22.84
C TRP A 520 -16.84 -10.45 -23.26
N SER A 521 -17.00 -11.18 -24.37
CA SER A 521 -18.28 -11.75 -24.78
C SER A 521 -18.69 -12.87 -23.81
N GLU A 522 -19.97 -13.22 -23.78
CA GLU A 522 -20.47 -14.36 -22.99
C GLU A 522 -19.74 -15.67 -23.33
N HIS A 523 -19.39 -15.86 -24.59
CA HIS A 523 -18.63 -17.03 -25.04
C HIS A 523 -17.24 -17.11 -24.39
N ILE A 524 -16.46 -16.01 -24.42
CA ILE A 524 -15.12 -15.94 -23.80
C ILE A 524 -15.25 -16.09 -22.28
N THR A 525 -16.22 -15.46 -21.67
CA THR A 525 -16.49 -15.59 -20.23
C THR A 525 -16.73 -17.05 -19.85
N ARG A 526 -17.54 -17.78 -20.62
CA ARG A 526 -17.77 -19.21 -20.39
C ARG A 526 -16.50 -20.05 -20.52
N MET A 527 -15.70 -19.82 -21.57
CA MET A 527 -14.41 -20.50 -21.75
C MET A 527 -13.46 -20.25 -20.57
N TYR A 528 -13.40 -19.01 -20.08
CA TYR A 528 -12.60 -18.64 -18.91
C TYR A 528 -13.10 -19.36 -17.66
N GLU A 529 -14.40 -19.42 -17.42
CA GLU A 529 -14.98 -20.12 -16.26
C GLU A 529 -14.75 -21.65 -16.30
N GLU A 530 -14.73 -22.24 -17.49
CA GLU A 530 -14.36 -23.65 -17.67
C GLU A 530 -12.89 -23.89 -17.33
N GLN A 531 -12.01 -22.99 -17.73
CA GLN A 531 -10.59 -23.06 -17.37
C GLN A 531 -10.39 -22.84 -15.86
N GLU A 532 -11.08 -21.89 -15.24
CA GLU A 532 -11.04 -21.64 -13.80
C GLU A 532 -11.42 -22.89 -13.00
N ARG A 533 -12.49 -23.56 -13.38
CA ARG A 533 -12.90 -24.84 -12.76
C ARG A 533 -11.82 -25.91 -12.88
N ALA A 534 -11.17 -26.00 -14.05
CA ALA A 534 -10.08 -26.94 -14.26
C ALA A 534 -8.85 -26.59 -13.40
N ILE A 535 -8.48 -25.32 -13.31
CA ILE A 535 -7.37 -24.85 -12.45
C ILE A 535 -7.67 -25.12 -10.98
N CYS A 536 -8.87 -24.79 -10.49
CA CYS A 536 -9.28 -25.09 -9.11
C CYS A 536 -9.18 -26.59 -8.80
N ALA A 537 -9.57 -27.46 -9.74
CA ALA A 537 -9.43 -28.91 -9.58
C ALA A 537 -7.97 -29.36 -9.47
N LEU A 538 -7.02 -28.70 -10.16
CA LEU A 538 -5.58 -28.97 -10.01
C LEU A 538 -5.08 -28.67 -8.59
N TYR A 539 -5.48 -27.50 -8.05
CA TYR A 539 -5.11 -27.13 -6.67
C TYR A 539 -5.79 -28.02 -5.64
N ASP A 540 -7.04 -28.42 -5.83
CA ASP A 540 -7.73 -29.35 -4.94
C ASP A 540 -7.11 -30.73 -4.95
N SER A 541 -6.65 -31.22 -6.12
CA SER A 541 -5.90 -32.48 -6.20
C SER A 541 -4.54 -32.40 -5.51
N ALA A 542 -3.89 -31.25 -5.55
CA ALA A 542 -2.63 -30.99 -4.84
C ALA A 542 -2.85 -30.81 -3.32
N LEU A 543 -3.98 -30.26 -2.92
CA LEU A 543 -4.34 -29.95 -1.53
C LEU A 543 -5.80 -30.35 -1.25
N PRO A 544 -6.09 -31.63 -0.96
CA PRO A 544 -7.46 -32.10 -0.74
C PRO A 544 -8.21 -31.27 0.32
N GLY A 545 -9.43 -30.83 -0.02
CA GLY A 545 -10.27 -29.99 0.82
C GLY A 545 -9.84 -28.51 0.82
N PHE A 546 -9.09 -28.08 -0.20
CA PHE A 546 -8.74 -26.69 -0.41
C PHE A 546 -9.88 -25.86 -1.03
N LEU A 547 -10.82 -26.52 -1.70
CA LEU A 547 -11.91 -25.82 -2.38
C LEU A 547 -12.56 -24.79 -1.45
N LEU A 548 -12.38 -23.55 -1.81
CA LEU A 548 -13.17 -22.43 -1.34
C LEU A 548 -14.64 -22.83 -1.50
N THR A 549 -15.34 -22.94 -0.37
CA THR A 549 -16.79 -23.17 -0.35
C THR A 549 -17.45 -22.32 -1.44
N LYS A 550 -18.29 -22.97 -2.23
CA LYS A 550 -19.00 -22.40 -3.36
C LYS A 550 -19.51 -21.01 -3.00
N GLU A 551 -19.09 -20.02 -3.76
CA GLU A 551 -19.72 -18.71 -3.73
C GLU A 551 -21.22 -18.83 -3.98
N SER A 552 -21.96 -18.27 -3.04
CA SER A 552 -23.28 -17.74 -3.30
C SER A 552 -23.17 -16.49 -4.16
#